data_a09846b1ac4fbae42a392768823e21b2
#
_entry.id   a09846b1ac4fbae42a392768823e21b2
#
_cell.length_a   1.000
_cell.length_b   1.000
_cell.length_c   1.000
_cell.angle_alpha   90.00
_cell.angle_beta   90.00
_cell.angle_gamma   90.00
#
_symmetry.space_group_name_H-M   'P 1'
#
loop_
_entity.id
_entity.type
_entity.pdbx_description
1 polymer ?
#
loop_
_entity_poly.entity_id
_entity_poly.type
_entity_poly.pdbx_seq_one_letter_code
_entity_poly.pdbx_strand_id
1 'polypeptide(L)'
;NIIMDSQSVLNQISKKFHNSKDKYSIHHKIKKHIEELCHDKDFIQNVIKDSIRKEKFFGNSTNLFFYLLIEGDVIIAINLFPPIRDKAKDITVDNIHHHGWRLLTTGVILGNGYESINFIKKSHENIEGNQVKIKIDRIFRHTHDSVQFVDSDQAHVVFHPQKTTATLAIWSADRDL
;
A
#
# COMPACT_ATOMS: atom_id res chain seq x y z
N ASN A 1 12.61 -20.21 -20.49
CA ASN A 1 11.88 -19.27 -19.61
C ASN A 1 12.42 -17.88 -19.90
N ILE A 2 11.61 -17.06 -20.55
CA ILE A 2 11.90 -15.62 -20.71
C ILE A 2 11.67 -15.02 -19.30
N ILE A 3 12.76 -14.70 -18.61
CA ILE A 3 12.68 -13.91 -17.37
C ILE A 3 12.18 -12.55 -17.79
N MET A 4 10.92 -12.27 -17.53
CA MET A 4 10.37 -10.94 -17.75
C MET A 4 11.08 -9.95 -16.83
N ASP A 5 11.64 -8.89 -17.41
CA ASP A 5 12.21 -7.78 -16.67
C ASP A 5 11.16 -7.17 -15.72
N SER A 6 11.57 -6.86 -14.49
CA SER A 6 10.67 -6.28 -13.47
C SER A 6 9.96 -5.03 -13.97
N GLN A 7 10.65 -4.18 -14.73
CA GLN A 7 10.05 -2.97 -15.32
C GLN A 7 8.93 -3.31 -16.31
N SER A 8 9.09 -4.37 -17.09
CA SER A 8 8.06 -4.85 -18.02
C SER A 8 6.80 -5.29 -17.27
N VAL A 9 6.94 -5.98 -16.14
CA VAL A 9 5.82 -6.39 -15.28
C VAL A 9 5.08 -5.16 -14.73
N LEU A 10 5.82 -4.17 -14.21
CA LEU A 10 5.24 -2.94 -13.68
C LEU A 10 4.50 -2.13 -14.75
N ASN A 11 5.07 -2.05 -15.96
CA ASN A 11 4.43 -1.39 -17.11
C ASN A 11 3.13 -2.09 -17.51
N GLN A 12 3.07 -3.42 -17.46
CA GLN A 12 1.85 -4.17 -17.75
C GLN A 12 0.75 -3.89 -16.70
N ILE A 13 1.11 -3.79 -15.43
CA ILE A 13 0.17 -3.40 -14.37
C ILE A 13 -0.36 -1.99 -14.64
N SER A 14 0.51 -1.03 -14.90
CA SER A 14 0.14 0.37 -15.20
C SER A 14 -0.81 0.45 -16.40
N LYS A 15 -0.54 -0.26 -17.49
CA LYS A 15 -1.41 -0.31 -18.68
C LYS A 15 -2.83 -0.78 -18.37
N LYS A 16 -3.02 -1.72 -17.44
CA LYS A 16 -4.36 -2.17 -17.04
C LYS A 16 -5.18 -1.03 -16.45
N PHE A 17 -4.55 -0.16 -15.67
CA PHE A 17 -5.21 1.02 -15.11
C PHE A 17 -5.52 2.06 -16.20
N HIS A 18 -4.58 2.38 -17.07
CA HIS A 18 -4.80 3.38 -18.13
C HIS A 18 -5.85 2.95 -19.16
N ASN A 19 -6.00 1.65 -19.39
CA ASN A 19 -6.98 1.11 -20.33
C ASN A 19 -8.41 0.96 -19.74
N SER A 20 -8.63 1.39 -18.49
CA SER A 20 -9.93 1.26 -17.82
C SER A 20 -10.36 2.56 -17.18
N LYS A 21 -11.64 2.88 -17.33
CA LYS A 21 -12.30 3.96 -16.56
C LYS A 21 -12.66 3.53 -15.14
N ASP A 22 -12.82 2.23 -14.90
CA ASP A 22 -13.15 1.67 -13.60
C ASP A 22 -11.88 1.18 -12.88
N LYS A 23 -11.14 2.10 -12.27
CA LYS A 23 -9.90 1.83 -11.51
C LYS A 23 -10.17 0.92 -10.31
N TYR A 24 -11.31 1.08 -9.65
CA TYR A 24 -11.72 0.24 -8.53
C TYR A 24 -11.75 -1.26 -8.92
N SER A 25 -12.40 -1.58 -10.02
CA SER A 25 -12.41 -2.94 -10.58
C SER A 25 -11.01 -3.46 -10.88
N ILE A 26 -10.12 -2.62 -11.42
CA ILE A 26 -8.74 -3.03 -11.72
C ILE A 26 -7.99 -3.43 -10.45
N HIS A 27 -8.10 -2.65 -9.36
CA HIS A 27 -7.50 -3.02 -8.08
C HIS A 27 -7.94 -4.41 -7.61
N HIS A 28 -9.21 -4.76 -7.76
CA HIS A 28 -9.70 -6.09 -7.40
C HIS A 28 -9.23 -7.20 -8.36
N LYS A 29 -9.17 -6.93 -9.65
CA LYS A 29 -8.73 -7.89 -10.67
C LYS A 29 -7.25 -8.23 -10.57
N ILE A 30 -6.39 -7.28 -10.17
CA ILE A 30 -4.95 -7.52 -10.07
C ILE A 30 -4.53 -8.22 -8.78
N LYS A 31 -5.40 -8.37 -7.78
CA LYS A 31 -5.04 -8.95 -6.46
C LYS A 31 -4.27 -10.24 -6.57
N LYS A 32 -4.79 -11.21 -7.34
CA LYS A 32 -4.14 -12.51 -7.52
C LYS A 32 -2.75 -12.36 -8.15
N HIS A 33 -2.62 -11.51 -9.16
CA HIS A 33 -1.33 -11.26 -9.79
C HIS A 33 -0.33 -10.62 -8.83
N ILE A 34 -0.78 -9.66 -8.00
CA ILE A 34 0.08 -9.05 -6.97
C ILE A 34 0.49 -10.09 -5.93
N GLU A 35 -0.42 -10.97 -5.50
CA GLU A 35 -0.11 -12.08 -4.60
C GLU A 35 0.99 -12.99 -5.17
N GLU A 36 0.89 -13.38 -6.44
CA GLU A 36 1.91 -14.15 -7.14
C GLU A 36 3.27 -13.41 -7.17
N LEU A 37 3.28 -12.12 -7.48
CA LEU A 37 4.50 -11.31 -7.48
C LEU A 37 5.14 -11.17 -6.09
N CYS A 38 4.34 -11.10 -5.04
CA CYS A 38 4.82 -11.04 -3.65
C CYS A 38 5.53 -12.34 -3.21
N HIS A 39 5.32 -13.44 -3.90
CA HIS A 39 6.01 -14.71 -3.67
C HIS A 39 7.12 -15.00 -4.70
N ASP A 40 7.26 -14.18 -5.74
CA ASP A 40 8.31 -14.31 -6.76
C ASP A 40 9.62 -13.68 -6.28
N LYS A 41 10.55 -14.52 -5.86
CA LYS A 41 11.86 -14.09 -5.32
C LYS A 41 12.69 -13.30 -6.34
N ASP A 42 12.66 -13.69 -7.61
CA ASP A 42 13.43 -13.03 -8.66
C ASP A 42 12.85 -11.64 -8.94
N PHE A 43 11.52 -11.53 -9.03
CA PHE A 43 10.85 -10.25 -9.13
C PHE A 43 11.19 -9.33 -7.96
N ILE A 44 11.05 -9.82 -6.71
CA ILE A 44 11.33 -9.04 -5.49
C ILE A 44 12.77 -8.54 -5.48
N GLN A 45 13.74 -9.41 -5.77
CA GLN A 45 15.16 -9.00 -5.82
C GLN A 45 15.42 -7.93 -6.87
N ASN A 46 14.81 -8.06 -8.04
CA ASN A 46 14.98 -7.11 -9.13
C ASN A 46 14.36 -5.75 -8.80
N VAL A 47 13.13 -5.69 -8.27
CA VAL A 47 12.51 -4.41 -7.88
C VAL A 47 13.27 -3.71 -6.75
N ILE A 48 13.82 -4.46 -5.78
CA ILE A 48 14.65 -3.89 -4.71
C ILE A 48 15.94 -3.31 -5.29
N LYS A 49 16.64 -4.04 -6.15
CA LYS A 49 17.87 -3.54 -6.81
C LYS A 49 17.58 -2.28 -7.63
N ASP A 50 16.50 -2.27 -8.38
CA ASP A 50 16.11 -1.14 -9.23
C ASP A 50 15.71 0.08 -8.38
N SER A 51 15.04 -0.12 -7.26
CA SER A 51 14.66 0.97 -6.35
C SER A 51 15.89 1.66 -5.75
N ILE A 52 16.91 0.89 -5.37
CA ILE A 52 18.17 1.44 -4.83
C ILE A 52 18.94 2.20 -5.91
N ARG A 53 18.97 1.69 -7.15
CA ARG A 53 19.71 2.33 -8.26
C ARG A 53 19.07 3.63 -8.72
N LYS A 54 17.75 3.73 -8.68
CA LYS A 54 17.03 4.93 -9.16
C LYS A 54 17.13 6.12 -8.23
N GLU A 55 17.58 5.92 -6.99
CA GLU A 55 17.74 6.97 -5.96
C GLU A 55 16.48 7.85 -5.76
N LYS A 56 15.32 7.38 -6.23
CA LYS A 56 14.04 8.05 -6.09
C LYS A 56 13.31 7.52 -4.88
N PHE A 57 13.59 8.11 -3.74
CA PHE A 57 12.90 7.77 -2.50
C PHE A 57 12.38 9.01 -1.79
N PHE A 58 11.33 8.81 -1.04
CA PHE A 58 10.79 9.77 -0.09
C PHE A 58 10.67 9.08 1.27
N GLY A 59 11.08 9.76 2.33
CA GLY A 59 11.02 9.21 3.67
C GLY A 59 10.51 10.22 4.68
N ASN A 60 9.88 9.69 5.71
CA ASN A 60 9.57 10.41 6.94
C ASN A 60 10.12 9.62 8.13
N SER A 61 9.81 10.02 9.36
CA SER A 61 10.30 9.36 10.58
C SER A 61 9.76 7.93 10.76
N THR A 62 8.79 7.49 9.98
CA THR A 62 8.04 6.24 10.20
C THR A 62 8.15 5.24 9.07
N ASN A 63 8.35 5.68 7.83
CA ASN A 63 8.45 4.80 6.66
C ASN A 63 9.23 5.46 5.51
N LEU A 64 9.68 4.62 4.59
CA LEU A 64 10.39 5.04 3.38
C LEU A 64 9.64 4.53 2.15
N PHE A 65 9.44 5.41 1.16
CA PHE A 65 8.88 5.08 -0.14
C PHE A 65 9.95 5.08 -1.21
N PHE A 66 10.06 4.00 -1.97
CA PHE A 66 10.91 3.87 -3.14
C PHE A 66 10.02 3.76 -4.38
N TYR A 67 10.00 4.81 -5.19
CA TYR A 67 9.18 4.86 -6.39
C TYR A 67 9.76 3.99 -7.50
N LEU A 68 8.99 3.02 -7.99
CA LEU A 68 9.34 2.12 -9.07
C LEU A 68 8.78 2.62 -10.41
N LEU A 69 7.56 3.16 -10.41
CA LEU A 69 6.87 3.68 -11.58
C LEU A 69 5.93 4.81 -11.16
N ILE A 70 5.92 5.89 -11.94
CA ILE A 70 4.95 6.98 -11.84
C ILE A 70 4.48 7.30 -13.25
N GLU A 71 3.23 6.99 -13.56
CA GLU A 71 2.58 7.28 -14.84
C GLU A 71 1.18 7.85 -14.60
N GLY A 72 1.01 9.14 -14.85
CA GLY A 72 -0.24 9.84 -14.56
C GLY A 72 -0.64 9.70 -13.08
N ASP A 73 -1.81 9.13 -12.85
CA ASP A 73 -2.34 8.85 -11.51
C ASP A 73 -1.88 7.52 -10.91
N VAL A 74 -1.24 6.66 -11.71
CA VAL A 74 -0.73 5.36 -11.27
C VAL A 74 0.67 5.50 -10.68
N ILE A 75 0.82 5.09 -9.44
CA ILE A 75 2.08 5.06 -8.72
C ILE A 75 2.32 3.65 -8.22
N ILE A 76 3.46 3.07 -8.53
CA ILE A 76 3.91 1.80 -7.97
C ILE A 76 5.19 2.06 -7.18
N ALA A 77 5.19 1.65 -5.92
CA ALA A 77 6.30 1.90 -5.01
C ALA A 77 6.54 0.72 -4.06
N ILE A 78 7.74 0.63 -3.52
CA ILE A 78 8.01 -0.15 -2.31
C ILE A 78 7.85 0.78 -1.13
N ASN A 79 7.04 0.36 -0.15
CA ASN A 79 6.91 1.03 1.13
C ASN A 79 7.62 0.21 2.20
N LEU A 80 8.67 0.76 2.79
CA LEU A 80 9.49 0.11 3.81
C LEU A 80 9.14 0.66 5.19
N PHE A 81 8.72 -0.23 6.09
CA PHE A 81 8.41 0.05 7.48
C PHE A 81 9.54 -0.48 8.38
N PRO A 82 10.40 0.39 8.92
CA PRO A 82 11.37 -0.03 9.94
C PRO A 82 10.67 -0.32 11.27
N PRO A 83 11.23 -1.17 12.12
CA PRO A 83 10.71 -1.37 13.47
C PRO A 83 10.95 -0.13 14.34
N ILE A 84 9.91 0.35 14.99
CA ILE A 84 10.00 1.48 15.94
C ILE A 84 9.59 0.95 17.31
N ARG A 85 10.55 0.77 18.20
CA ARG A 85 10.39 0.02 19.47
C ARG A 85 9.29 0.58 20.38
N ASP A 86 9.17 1.89 20.49
CA ASP A 86 8.31 2.52 21.50
C ASP A 86 6.93 2.95 20.97
N LYS A 87 6.73 2.90 19.66
CA LYS A 87 5.46 3.35 19.02
C LYS A 87 4.54 2.22 18.57
N ALA A 88 4.96 0.97 18.68
CA ALA A 88 4.21 -0.18 18.14
C ALA A 88 2.86 -0.45 18.83
N LYS A 89 2.56 0.24 19.94
CA LYS A 89 1.36 0.01 20.75
C LYS A 89 0.43 1.22 20.87
N ASP A 90 0.91 2.41 20.54
CA ASP A 90 0.13 3.64 20.72
C ASP A 90 -0.52 4.06 19.40
N ILE A 91 -1.85 3.98 19.35
CA ILE A 91 -2.63 4.60 18.29
C ILE A 91 -2.80 6.07 18.69
N THR A 92 -2.12 6.96 17.99
CA THR A 92 -2.39 8.39 18.07
C THR A 92 -3.31 8.81 16.92
N VAL A 93 -4.00 9.94 17.07
CA VAL A 93 -4.84 10.51 16.00
C VAL A 93 -4.05 10.73 14.72
N ASP A 94 -2.76 11.07 14.85
CA ASP A 94 -1.87 11.28 13.70
C ASP A 94 -1.56 10.00 12.92
N ASN A 95 -1.77 8.83 13.51
CA ASN A 95 -1.58 7.54 12.86
C ASN A 95 -2.82 7.08 12.07
N ILE A 96 -4.00 7.63 12.37
CA ILE A 96 -5.23 7.37 11.62
C ILE A 96 -5.26 8.35 10.45
N HIS A 97 -5.26 7.82 9.23
CA HIS A 97 -5.23 8.64 8.02
C HIS A 97 -6.07 8.01 6.91
N HIS A 98 -6.32 8.78 5.86
CA HIS A 98 -6.90 8.31 4.60
C HIS A 98 -6.11 8.91 3.44
N HIS A 99 -6.28 8.34 2.26
CA HIS A 99 -5.55 8.76 1.06
C HIS A 99 -6.37 9.66 0.13
N GLY A 100 -7.45 10.25 0.65
CA GLY A 100 -8.39 11.05 -0.14
C GLY A 100 -9.00 10.21 -1.27
N TRP A 101 -9.01 10.77 -2.46
CA TRP A 101 -9.56 10.13 -3.67
C TRP A 101 -8.72 8.98 -4.25
N ARG A 102 -7.65 8.56 -3.59
CA ARG A 102 -6.78 7.48 -4.07
C ARG A 102 -7.20 6.11 -3.56
N LEU A 103 -7.12 5.14 -4.46
CA LEU A 103 -7.24 3.71 -4.20
C LEU A 103 -5.85 3.11 -4.00
N LEU A 104 -5.73 2.14 -3.12
CA LEU A 104 -4.46 1.48 -2.80
C LEU A 104 -4.62 -0.03 -2.73
N THR A 105 -3.75 -0.75 -3.43
CA THR A 105 -3.54 -2.19 -3.25
C THR A 105 -2.12 -2.43 -2.75
N THR A 106 -1.97 -3.25 -1.70
CA THR A 106 -0.66 -3.59 -1.12
C THR A 106 -0.48 -5.08 -0.94
N GLY A 107 0.74 -5.56 -1.18
CA GLY A 107 1.17 -6.91 -0.86
C GLY A 107 2.51 -6.91 -0.13
N VAL A 108 2.69 -7.75 0.87
CA VAL A 108 3.96 -7.86 1.61
C VAL A 108 4.98 -8.60 0.76
N ILE A 109 6.14 -7.99 0.53
CA ILE A 109 7.26 -8.57 -0.25
C ILE A 109 8.45 -8.95 0.62
N LEU A 110 8.57 -8.39 1.82
CA LEU A 110 9.66 -8.64 2.75
C LEU A 110 9.16 -8.53 4.19
N GLY A 111 9.67 -9.38 5.07
CA GLY A 111 9.37 -9.36 6.51
C GLY A 111 8.07 -10.10 6.86
N ASN A 112 7.65 -9.96 8.12
CA ASN A 112 6.53 -10.71 8.69
C ASN A 112 5.18 -9.98 8.59
N GLY A 113 5.15 -8.82 7.91
CA GLY A 113 3.95 -8.00 7.86
C GLY A 113 3.72 -7.14 9.11
N TYR A 114 2.55 -6.58 9.21
CA TYR A 114 2.14 -5.67 10.29
C TYR A 114 0.65 -5.80 10.60
N GLU A 115 0.25 -5.32 11.76
CA GLU A 115 -1.16 -5.21 12.13
C GLU A 115 -1.75 -3.90 11.57
N SER A 116 -3.03 -3.93 11.24
CA SER A 116 -3.76 -2.79 10.69
C SER A 116 -5.21 -2.78 11.16
N ILE A 117 -5.79 -1.58 11.21
CA ILE A 117 -7.22 -1.38 11.44
C ILE A 117 -7.76 -0.57 10.26
N ASN A 118 -8.83 -1.07 9.64
CA ASN A 118 -9.64 -0.31 8.70
C ASN A 118 -10.92 0.16 9.38
N PHE A 119 -11.34 1.38 9.05
CA PHE A 119 -12.58 1.95 9.56
C PHE A 119 -13.66 1.94 8.46
N ILE A 120 -14.92 1.90 8.89
CA ILE A 120 -16.05 1.98 7.95
C ILE A 120 -16.03 3.36 7.29
N LYS A 121 -16.04 3.37 5.96
CA LYS A 121 -16.04 4.58 5.16
C LYS A 121 -17.25 5.46 5.50
N LYS A 122 -17.02 6.77 5.67
CA LYS A 122 -18.04 7.76 6.02
C LYS A 122 -18.79 7.49 7.34
N SER A 123 -18.14 6.78 8.28
CA SER A 123 -18.75 6.47 9.58
C SER A 123 -18.42 7.50 10.67
N HIS A 124 -17.74 8.60 10.32
CA HIS A 124 -17.36 9.63 11.29
C HIS A 124 -18.59 10.43 11.75
N GLU A 125 -18.67 10.61 13.04
CA GLU A 125 -19.66 11.47 13.70
C GLU A 125 -18.87 12.48 14.55
N ASN A 126 -19.15 13.77 14.37
CA ASN A 126 -18.58 14.79 15.24
C ASN A 126 -19.25 14.71 16.61
N ILE A 127 -18.45 14.59 17.65
CA ILE A 127 -18.89 14.71 19.04
C ILE A 127 -18.49 16.11 19.53
N GLU A 128 -19.00 16.55 20.67
CA GLU A 128 -18.66 17.86 21.26
C GLU A 128 -17.15 18.10 21.32
N GLY A 129 -16.71 19.28 20.92
CA GLY A 129 -15.31 19.67 20.85
C GLY A 129 -14.59 19.14 19.62
N ASN A 130 -13.31 18.80 19.77
CA ASN A 130 -12.45 18.27 18.70
C ASN A 130 -12.46 16.73 18.63
N GLN A 131 -13.52 16.07 19.08
CA GLN A 131 -13.62 14.63 19.09
C GLN A 131 -14.43 14.13 17.90
N VAL A 132 -13.93 13.07 17.27
CA VAL A 132 -14.60 12.36 16.18
C VAL A 132 -14.75 10.91 16.54
N LYS A 133 -15.97 10.40 16.46
CA LYS A 133 -16.24 8.95 16.61
C LYS A 133 -16.22 8.33 15.23
N ILE A 134 -15.42 7.27 15.08
CA ILE A 134 -15.36 6.45 13.86
C ILE A 134 -15.59 4.97 14.22
N LYS A 135 -16.18 4.23 13.29
CA LYS A 135 -16.49 2.81 13.49
C LYS A 135 -15.42 1.94 12.85
N ILE A 136 -14.94 0.95 13.62
CA ILE A 136 -14.01 -0.06 13.11
C ILE A 136 -14.77 -0.98 12.16
N ASP A 137 -14.19 -1.20 10.97
CA ASP A 137 -14.62 -2.23 10.04
C ASP A 137 -13.96 -3.56 10.36
N ARG A 138 -12.63 -3.58 10.40
CA ARG A 138 -11.87 -4.78 10.74
C ARG A 138 -10.51 -4.47 11.33
N ILE A 139 -10.03 -5.41 12.16
CA ILE A 139 -8.66 -5.48 12.66
C ILE A 139 -8.03 -6.73 12.04
N PHE A 140 -6.86 -6.60 11.44
CA PHE A 140 -6.22 -7.71 10.73
C PHE A 140 -4.70 -7.59 10.72
N ARG A 141 -4.05 -8.72 10.43
CA ARG A 141 -2.62 -8.78 10.17
C ARG A 141 -2.38 -8.87 8.66
N HIS A 142 -1.63 -7.92 8.11
CA HIS A 142 -1.19 -7.94 6.73
C HIS A 142 0.10 -8.74 6.60
N THR A 143 0.05 -9.87 5.90
CA THR A 143 1.16 -10.81 5.72
C THR A 143 1.37 -11.13 4.24
N HIS A 144 2.37 -11.97 3.93
CA HIS A 144 2.61 -12.48 2.57
C HIS A 144 1.41 -13.22 1.96
N ASP A 145 0.53 -13.78 2.79
CA ASP A 145 -0.58 -14.61 2.34
C ASP A 145 -1.81 -13.81 1.92
N SER A 146 -1.73 -12.48 1.96
CA SER A 146 -2.86 -11.63 1.63
C SER A 146 -2.45 -10.34 0.95
N VAL A 147 -3.24 -9.97 -0.07
CA VAL A 147 -3.21 -8.64 -0.70
C VAL A 147 -4.34 -7.81 -0.11
N GLN A 148 -4.02 -6.63 0.38
CA GLN A 148 -4.98 -5.73 1.01
C GLN A 148 -5.36 -4.59 0.07
N PHE A 149 -6.59 -4.13 0.22
CA PHE A 149 -7.13 -3.00 -0.52
C PHE A 149 -7.66 -1.95 0.44
N VAL A 150 -7.34 -0.69 0.18
CA VAL A 150 -7.87 0.48 0.88
C VAL A 150 -8.61 1.35 -0.12
N ASP A 151 -9.87 1.60 0.16
CA ASP A 151 -10.75 2.41 -0.68
C ASP A 151 -10.43 3.91 -0.54
N SER A 152 -10.89 4.71 -1.50
CA SER A 152 -10.83 6.18 -1.41
C SER A 152 -11.56 6.68 -0.15
N ASP A 153 -11.00 7.68 0.50
CA ASP A 153 -11.54 8.27 1.75
C ASP A 153 -11.77 7.25 2.89
N GLN A 154 -11.20 6.06 2.80
CA GLN A 154 -11.25 5.07 3.87
C GLN A 154 -10.16 5.33 4.89
N ALA A 155 -10.57 5.70 6.10
CA ALA A 155 -9.64 5.84 7.21
C ALA A 155 -9.07 4.48 7.63
N HIS A 156 -7.78 4.45 7.94
CA HIS A 156 -7.09 3.26 8.42
C HIS A 156 -5.88 3.65 9.26
N VAL A 157 -5.32 2.66 9.94
CA VAL A 157 -4.06 2.80 10.67
C VAL A 157 -3.22 1.56 10.48
N VAL A 158 -1.91 1.76 10.36
CA VAL A 158 -0.89 0.72 10.28
C VAL A 158 -0.04 0.80 11.54
N PHE A 159 0.11 -0.33 12.21
CA PHE A 159 1.01 -0.45 13.35
C PHE A 159 2.41 -0.78 12.86
N HIS A 160 3.42 -0.16 13.46
CA HIS A 160 4.80 -0.45 13.11
C HIS A 160 5.13 -1.92 13.40
N PRO A 161 5.76 -2.62 12.43
CA PRO A 161 6.14 -4.00 12.64
C PRO A 161 7.29 -4.13 13.66
N GLN A 162 7.38 -5.28 14.31
CA GLN A 162 8.50 -5.60 15.20
C GLN A 162 9.82 -5.85 14.44
N LYS A 163 9.71 -6.22 13.16
CA LYS A 163 10.84 -6.42 12.24
C LYS A 163 10.57 -5.66 10.96
N THR A 164 11.63 -5.24 10.28
CA THR A 164 11.52 -4.56 8.99
C THR A 164 10.57 -5.31 8.07
N THR A 165 9.58 -4.60 7.56
CA THR A 165 8.59 -5.10 6.61
C THR A 165 8.54 -4.17 5.41
N ALA A 166 8.45 -4.74 4.20
CA ALA A 166 8.24 -3.98 2.98
C ALA A 166 7.01 -4.48 2.24
N THR A 167 6.28 -3.55 1.64
CA THR A 167 5.14 -3.83 0.78
C THR A 167 5.37 -3.30 -0.62
N LEU A 168 4.84 -4.00 -1.61
CA LEU A 168 4.59 -3.46 -2.95
C LEU A 168 3.25 -2.72 -2.88
N ALA A 169 3.27 -1.42 -3.14
CA ALA A 169 2.11 -0.55 -3.08
C ALA A 169 1.74 -0.03 -4.47
N ILE A 170 0.47 -0.17 -4.85
CA ILE A 170 -0.07 0.27 -6.14
C ILE A 170 -1.20 1.24 -5.88
N TRP A 171 -1.00 2.46 -6.33
CA TRP A 171 -1.91 3.59 -6.18
C TRP A 171 -2.54 3.96 -7.50
N SER A 172 -3.81 4.36 -7.47
CA SER A 172 -4.46 5.05 -8.59
C SER A 172 -5.49 6.05 -8.07
N ALA A 173 -6.02 6.88 -8.97
CA ALA A 173 -7.26 7.61 -8.70
C ALA A 173 -8.43 6.63 -8.55
N ASP A 174 -9.50 7.04 -7.88
CA ASP A 174 -10.75 6.28 -7.79
C ASP A 174 -11.66 6.50 -9.01
N ARG A 175 -11.38 7.55 -9.78
CA ARG A 175 -12.10 7.95 -11.00
C ARG A 175 -11.14 8.63 -11.98
N ASP A 176 -11.55 8.75 -13.22
CA ASP A 176 -10.84 9.54 -14.21
C ASP A 176 -10.84 11.03 -13.78
N LEU A 177 -9.64 11.60 -13.71
CA LEU A 177 -9.42 13.02 -13.45
C LEU A 177 -9.38 13.78 -14.77
#